data_ce1ff8475978f7c5c0d7c0aa2bb130a6
#
_entry.id   ce1ff8475978f7c5c0d7c0aa2bb130a6
#
_cell.length_a   1.000
_cell.length_b   1.000
_cell.length_c   1.000
_cell.angle_alpha   90.00
_cell.angle_beta   90.00
_cell.angle_gamma   90.00
#
_symmetry.space_group_name_H-M   'P 1'
#
loop_
_entity.id
_entity.type
_entity.pdbx_description
1 polymer ?
#
loop_
_entity_poly.entity_id
_entity_poly.type
_entity_poly.pdbx_seq_one_letter_code
_entity_poly.pdbx_strand_id
1 'polypeptide(L)'
;MDNNKAYRIVSCGKKSSRRDYSKVSGKLELPNLVEIQTDSFKWFTQQGIQEVFEEIYPIENYGKNIRLNFLRYHFEEPKYNAEESMYRECNFAAPLYADMELEVTDSETGEVVTKSEEVYLGDFPLMTETGTFIINGAERVIVSQIVRSPGAYFAESYDEKTGKQNYSCELIPSRGTWLEFMTEQKKTTNGRLINVSIDRRRKVLFSILFKAIGMSLNIGVNEDTHDTSMMETFLRAMGRNWSDVATDAEDREYMNMYLLLYTAFFGKYEEIENTLLNDKVKTTQEALLSFYENQRSDEIPTLDGSITLMQAKFFDHRRYDLTKAGRYKLRKKLNAIDRMAGMTLAHDIVDVNGNVFMEKGTMVHRDERNALREELAKGTYCVAYPFRSEFHEEDIVSIPTSWTTGLIGRVLASDVETEDAYLDAGTVLTEQDVLAIQKVVENVDIFAGLFAQPVKLTAENMDSVFNYGQRLYALGRLTNAQGEDIVDADMELVANRYMVGVSPDAIDSDVETQVKQRALSEDITAWLIGACVQELYIIDDNGDEVRVAGNDPFANKHTITVSDMYAFFSYSLNVMEGVGTTDDIDMLGNRSIRSVGEWIQNQFRIGLSRMERVVK
;
A
#
# COMPACT_ATOMS: atom_id res chain seq x y z
N MET A 1 41.59 30.09 53.34
CA MET A 1 40.71 29.20 52.55
C MET A 1 41.32 29.07 51.17
N ASP A 2 41.98 27.96 50.86
CA ASP A 2 42.68 27.74 49.59
C ASP A 2 41.71 27.63 48.43
N ASN A 3 41.46 28.71 47.75
CA ASN A 3 40.53 28.78 46.62
C ASN A 3 41.15 28.33 45.27
N ASN A 4 42.27 27.64 45.30
CA ASN A 4 43.05 27.31 44.09
C ASN A 4 43.22 25.81 43.86
N LYS A 5 42.27 24.98 44.33
CA LYS A 5 42.35 23.55 44.02
C LYS A 5 41.67 23.28 42.67
N ALA A 6 42.45 22.76 41.72
CA ALA A 6 41.99 22.35 40.40
C ALA A 6 41.01 21.18 40.44
N TYR A 7 40.63 20.70 41.60
CA TYR A 7 39.76 19.56 41.81
C TYR A 7 38.88 19.71 43.07
N ARG A 8 37.74 19.09 43.08
CA ARG A 8 36.87 18.90 44.26
C ARG A 8 37.00 17.47 44.76
N ILE A 9 36.83 17.26 46.07
CA ILE A 9 36.76 15.90 46.63
C ILE A 9 35.30 15.48 46.70
N VAL A 10 34.95 14.37 46.02
CA VAL A 10 33.61 13.79 45.98
C VAL A 10 33.64 12.45 46.68
N SER A 11 32.70 12.21 47.60
CA SER A 11 32.55 10.93 48.29
C SER A 11 31.99 9.90 47.30
N CYS A 12 32.64 8.73 47.16
CA CYS A 12 32.23 7.60 46.37
C CYS A 12 32.01 6.39 47.31
N GLY A 13 30.76 6.24 47.78
CA GLY A 13 30.39 5.21 48.72
C GLY A 13 30.82 5.53 50.15
N LYS A 14 30.69 4.55 51.07
CA LYS A 14 30.86 4.75 52.52
C LYS A 14 32.31 4.92 52.97
N LYS A 15 33.29 4.49 52.19
CA LYS A 15 34.73 4.39 52.63
C LYS A 15 35.74 5.04 51.70
N SER A 16 35.35 5.59 50.54
CA SER A 16 36.30 6.16 49.59
C SER A 16 35.91 7.55 49.11
N SER A 17 36.91 8.39 48.86
CA SER A 17 36.74 9.70 48.26
C SER A 17 37.60 9.79 46.98
N ARG A 18 37.08 10.47 45.97
CA ARG A 18 37.76 10.73 44.70
C ARG A 18 38.02 12.19 44.49
N ARG A 19 39.09 12.51 43.77
CA ARG A 19 39.33 13.87 43.26
C ARG A 19 38.59 14.04 41.94
N ASP A 20 37.70 14.97 41.92
CA ASP A 20 36.89 15.32 40.73
C ASP A 20 37.50 16.57 40.07
N TYR A 21 37.99 16.39 38.87
CA TYR A 21 38.61 17.44 38.06
C TYR A 21 37.61 17.99 37.02
N SER A 22 36.36 17.54 37.03
CA SER A 22 35.36 18.04 36.09
C SER A 22 35.07 19.52 36.30
N LYS A 23 35.04 20.26 35.21
CA LYS A 23 34.66 21.68 35.20
C LYS A 23 33.15 21.89 35.12
N VAL A 24 32.41 20.81 34.93
CA VAL A 24 30.95 20.81 34.79
C VAL A 24 30.33 20.53 36.15
N SER A 25 29.43 21.38 36.59
CA SER A 25 28.74 21.25 37.89
C SER A 25 27.63 20.22 37.92
N GLY A 26 27.21 19.69 36.77
CA GLY A 26 26.20 18.65 36.67
C GLY A 26 26.79 17.25 36.73
N LYS A 27 26.19 16.34 37.49
CA LYS A 27 26.44 14.91 37.37
C LYS A 27 25.74 14.43 36.11
N LEU A 28 26.49 13.88 35.17
CA LEU A 28 25.88 13.04 34.13
C LEU A 28 25.45 11.76 34.82
N GLU A 29 24.16 11.48 34.81
CA GLU A 29 23.64 10.20 35.27
C GLU A 29 24.13 9.10 34.32
N LEU A 30 24.49 7.96 34.89
CA LEU A 30 24.82 6.79 34.07
C LEU A 30 23.53 6.33 33.36
N PRO A 31 23.57 6.17 32.04
CA PRO A 31 22.41 5.65 31.35
C PRO A 31 22.07 4.26 31.88
N ASN A 32 20.78 3.99 32.03
CA ASN A 32 20.31 2.66 32.39
C ASN A 32 20.46 1.73 31.17
N LEU A 33 21.45 0.83 31.20
CA LEU A 33 21.75 -0.07 30.09
C LEU A 33 20.64 -1.11 29.79
N VAL A 34 19.74 -1.34 30.74
CA VAL A 34 18.57 -2.25 30.57
C VAL A 34 17.28 -1.51 30.27
N GLU A 35 17.30 -0.20 30.11
CA GLU A 35 16.14 0.64 29.85
C GLU A 35 15.37 0.20 28.59
N ILE A 36 16.09 -0.19 27.56
CA ILE A 36 15.52 -0.76 26.31
C ILE A 36 14.63 -1.98 26.57
N GLN A 37 14.99 -2.82 27.53
CA GLN A 37 14.23 -4.02 27.91
C GLN A 37 13.02 -3.64 28.74
N THR A 38 13.24 -2.86 29.80
CA THR A 38 12.19 -2.48 30.76
C THR A 38 11.13 -1.59 30.10
N ASP A 39 11.52 -0.62 29.31
CA ASP A 39 10.59 0.29 28.63
C ASP A 39 9.79 -0.45 27.56
N SER A 40 10.43 -1.34 26.80
CA SER A 40 9.73 -2.15 25.80
C SER A 40 8.69 -3.08 26.44
N PHE A 41 9.00 -3.69 27.59
CA PHE A 41 8.05 -4.53 28.31
C PHE A 41 6.93 -3.70 28.93
N LYS A 42 7.25 -2.54 29.48
CA LYS A 42 6.27 -1.59 30.02
C LYS A 42 5.29 -1.11 28.94
N TRP A 43 5.81 -0.74 27.77
CA TRP A 43 4.97 -0.42 26.61
C TRP A 43 4.05 -1.59 26.26
N PHE A 44 4.58 -2.82 26.19
CA PHE A 44 3.77 -4.00 25.90
C PHE A 44 2.63 -4.21 26.91
N THR A 45 2.93 -4.11 28.21
CA THR A 45 1.91 -4.30 29.27
C THR A 45 0.89 -3.16 29.36
N GLN A 46 1.20 -1.96 28.91
CA GLN A 46 0.31 -0.79 28.98
C GLN A 46 -0.46 -0.51 27.69
N GLN A 47 0.16 -0.77 26.54
CA GLN A 47 -0.37 -0.43 25.21
C GLN A 47 -0.41 -1.66 24.29
N GLY A 48 0.67 -2.42 24.23
CA GLY A 48 0.83 -3.50 23.25
C GLY A 48 -0.22 -4.62 23.38
N ILE A 49 -0.71 -4.90 24.57
CA ILE A 49 -1.82 -5.85 24.81
C ILE A 49 -3.14 -5.25 24.30
N GLN A 50 -3.39 -3.98 24.61
CA GLN A 50 -4.59 -3.26 24.15
C GLN A 50 -4.69 -3.25 22.62
N GLU A 51 -3.60 -2.89 21.93
CA GLU A 51 -3.53 -2.90 20.47
C GLU A 51 -3.89 -4.27 19.86
N VAL A 52 -3.43 -5.37 20.48
CA VAL A 52 -3.77 -6.72 19.98
C VAL A 52 -5.24 -7.06 20.18
N PHE A 53 -5.82 -6.65 21.30
CA PHE A 53 -7.26 -6.84 21.50
C PHE A 53 -8.09 -6.02 20.52
N GLU A 54 -7.77 -4.75 20.34
CA GLU A 54 -8.46 -3.86 19.37
C GLU A 54 -8.34 -4.35 17.92
N GLU A 55 -7.24 -5.03 17.59
CA GLU A 55 -7.02 -5.60 16.25
C GLU A 55 -7.90 -6.85 16.00
N ILE A 56 -8.14 -7.67 17.03
CA ILE A 56 -8.82 -8.97 16.88
C ILE A 56 -10.33 -8.84 17.14
N TYR A 57 -10.73 -8.02 18.10
CA TYR A 57 -12.13 -7.82 18.46
C TYR A 57 -12.75 -6.65 17.70
N PRO A 58 -14.06 -6.68 17.44
CA PRO A 58 -15.03 -7.69 17.83
C PRO A 58 -14.90 -9.00 17.03
N ILE A 59 -15.18 -10.13 17.69
CA ILE A 59 -15.28 -11.43 17.03
C ILE A 59 -16.76 -11.68 16.73
N GLU A 60 -17.08 -11.83 15.44
CA GLU A 60 -18.44 -12.08 14.98
C GLU A 60 -18.54 -13.49 14.37
N ASN A 61 -19.69 -14.13 14.55
CA ASN A 61 -19.97 -15.37 13.84
C ASN A 61 -20.39 -15.11 12.38
N TYR A 62 -20.44 -16.17 11.57
CA TYR A 62 -20.83 -16.06 10.15
C TYR A 62 -22.24 -15.48 9.94
N GLY A 63 -23.15 -15.68 10.89
CA GLY A 63 -24.52 -15.15 10.84
C GLY A 63 -24.65 -13.71 11.32
N LYS A 64 -23.56 -13.08 11.81
CA LYS A 64 -23.53 -11.74 12.41
C LYS A 64 -24.55 -11.49 13.53
N ASN A 65 -25.09 -12.57 14.12
CA ASN A 65 -26.05 -12.50 15.21
C ASN A 65 -25.42 -12.70 16.60
N ILE A 66 -24.15 -13.09 16.66
CA ILE A 66 -23.37 -13.20 17.89
C ILE A 66 -22.10 -12.39 17.73
N ARG A 67 -21.88 -11.47 18.67
CA ARG A 67 -20.71 -10.59 18.67
C ARG A 67 -20.05 -10.61 20.05
N LEU A 68 -18.76 -10.85 20.08
CA LEU A 68 -17.96 -10.83 21.29
C LEU A 68 -17.07 -9.58 21.26
N ASN A 69 -17.34 -8.65 22.16
CA ASN A 69 -16.61 -7.40 22.34
C ASN A 69 -15.58 -7.53 23.45
N PHE A 70 -14.47 -6.84 23.30
CA PHE A 70 -13.47 -6.62 24.34
C PHE A 70 -13.71 -5.25 24.99
N LEU A 71 -13.69 -5.17 26.31
CA LEU A 71 -13.87 -3.93 27.05
C LEU A 71 -12.55 -3.40 27.63
N ARG A 72 -11.89 -4.21 28.46
CA ARG A 72 -10.61 -3.87 29.09
C ARG A 72 -9.90 -5.12 29.56
N TYR A 73 -8.62 -4.98 29.91
CA TYR A 73 -7.84 -6.03 30.59
C TYR A 73 -7.17 -5.48 31.85
N HIS A 74 -6.81 -6.40 32.75
CA HIS A 74 -6.00 -6.08 33.90
C HIS A 74 -5.18 -7.30 34.36
N PHE A 75 -4.14 -7.02 35.10
CA PHE A 75 -3.34 -8.03 35.78
C PHE A 75 -3.70 -8.05 37.26
N GLU A 76 -3.84 -9.24 37.82
CA GLU A 76 -3.86 -9.41 39.25
C GLU A 76 -2.45 -9.43 39.85
N GLU A 77 -2.36 -9.40 41.17
CA GLU A 77 -1.08 -9.50 41.85
C GLU A 77 -0.46 -10.90 41.64
N PRO A 78 0.88 -10.96 41.39
CA PRO A 78 1.55 -12.22 41.24
C PRO A 78 1.51 -13.02 42.54
N LYS A 79 1.30 -14.33 42.41
CA LYS A 79 1.21 -15.25 43.57
C LYS A 79 2.48 -15.28 44.43
N TYR A 80 3.64 -15.14 43.80
CA TYR A 80 4.94 -15.13 44.42
C TYR A 80 5.77 -13.95 43.88
N ASN A 81 6.60 -13.38 44.76
CA ASN A 81 7.56 -12.38 44.29
C ASN A 81 8.73 -13.03 43.49
N ALA A 82 9.60 -12.21 42.92
CA ALA A 82 10.70 -12.69 42.07
C ALA A 82 11.64 -13.65 42.79
N GLU A 83 12.06 -13.33 44.04
CA GLU A 83 12.98 -14.14 44.82
C GLU A 83 12.34 -15.47 45.25
N GLU A 84 11.09 -15.43 45.67
CA GLU A 84 10.32 -16.61 46.05
C GLU A 84 10.07 -17.55 44.89
N SER A 85 9.82 -17.00 43.68
CA SER A 85 9.66 -17.77 42.44
C SER A 85 10.93 -18.53 42.08
N MET A 86 12.10 -17.91 42.25
CA MET A 86 13.39 -18.59 42.06
C MET A 86 13.58 -19.71 43.09
N TYR A 87 13.27 -19.45 44.35
CA TYR A 87 13.45 -20.45 45.40
C TYR A 87 12.51 -21.66 45.25
N ARG A 88 11.28 -21.42 44.77
CA ARG A 88 10.25 -22.44 44.54
C ARG A 88 10.31 -23.12 43.19
N GLU A 89 11.31 -22.77 42.37
CA GLU A 89 11.47 -23.29 41.00
C GLU A 89 10.20 -23.09 40.12
N CYS A 90 9.46 -21.96 40.30
CA CYS A 90 8.28 -21.63 39.55
C CYS A 90 8.46 -20.37 38.70
N ASN A 91 7.42 -19.99 37.96
CA ASN A 91 7.43 -18.81 37.12
C ASN A 91 7.04 -17.58 37.94
N PHE A 92 7.73 -16.45 37.69
CA PHE A 92 7.28 -15.14 38.13
C PHE A 92 6.26 -14.62 37.12
N ALA A 93 4.97 -14.79 37.43
CA ALA A 93 3.88 -14.49 36.53
C ALA A 93 2.69 -13.90 37.29
N ALA A 94 1.88 -13.13 36.62
CA ALA A 94 0.62 -12.60 37.12
C ALA A 94 -0.55 -13.11 36.27
N PRO A 95 -1.71 -13.40 36.87
CA PRO A 95 -2.92 -13.73 36.14
C PRO A 95 -3.37 -12.54 35.27
N LEU A 96 -3.70 -12.80 34.01
CA LEU A 96 -4.26 -11.84 33.07
C LEU A 96 -5.73 -12.12 32.90
N TYR A 97 -6.55 -11.11 33.16
CA TYR A 97 -8.00 -11.14 32.97
C TYR A 97 -8.40 -10.13 31.90
N ALA A 98 -9.48 -10.45 31.20
CA ALA A 98 -10.10 -9.54 30.25
C ALA A 98 -11.62 -9.50 30.50
N ASP A 99 -12.17 -8.28 30.57
CA ASP A 99 -13.61 -8.07 30.60
C ASP A 99 -14.14 -8.14 29.17
N MET A 100 -15.04 -9.10 28.96
CA MET A 100 -15.64 -9.40 27.66
C MET A 100 -17.15 -9.18 27.73
N GLU A 101 -17.72 -8.71 26.64
CA GLU A 101 -19.15 -8.53 26.47
C GLU A 101 -19.63 -9.34 25.28
N LEU A 102 -20.57 -10.26 25.54
CA LEU A 102 -21.24 -11.06 24.53
C LEU A 102 -22.57 -10.41 24.18
N GLU A 103 -22.74 -10.02 22.95
CA GLU A 103 -23.99 -9.56 22.36
C GLU A 103 -24.60 -10.68 21.51
N VAL A 104 -25.86 -11.00 21.78
CA VAL A 104 -26.63 -11.96 21.00
C VAL A 104 -27.88 -11.27 20.49
N THR A 105 -27.97 -11.14 19.16
CA THR A 105 -29.14 -10.56 18.47
C THR A 105 -30.09 -11.67 18.08
N ASP A 106 -31.32 -11.63 18.54
CA ASP A 106 -32.35 -12.56 18.10
C ASP A 106 -32.74 -12.22 16.64
N SER A 107 -32.63 -13.21 15.77
CA SER A 107 -32.92 -13.06 14.34
C SER A 107 -34.39 -12.80 14.02
N GLU A 108 -35.31 -13.13 14.93
CA GLU A 108 -36.77 -12.97 14.72
C GLU A 108 -37.30 -11.67 15.31
N THR A 109 -36.83 -11.30 16.51
CA THR A 109 -37.33 -10.12 17.23
C THR A 109 -36.45 -8.89 17.09
N GLY A 110 -35.18 -9.06 16.69
CA GLY A 110 -34.19 -7.99 16.65
C GLY A 110 -33.72 -7.50 18.03
N GLU A 111 -34.14 -8.17 19.11
CA GLU A 111 -33.70 -7.82 20.47
C GLU A 111 -32.23 -8.23 20.67
N VAL A 112 -31.46 -7.33 21.29
CA VAL A 112 -30.04 -7.56 21.61
C VAL A 112 -29.95 -7.88 23.11
N VAL A 113 -29.45 -9.06 23.41
CA VAL A 113 -29.16 -9.48 24.78
C VAL A 113 -27.66 -9.38 25.01
N THR A 114 -27.24 -8.57 25.98
CA THR A 114 -25.84 -8.40 26.36
C THR A 114 -25.52 -9.12 27.68
N LYS A 115 -24.35 -9.77 27.71
CA LYS A 115 -23.83 -10.43 28.91
C LYS A 115 -22.35 -10.11 29.04
N SER A 116 -21.96 -9.45 30.14
CA SER A 116 -20.56 -9.12 30.40
C SER A 116 -20.01 -10.06 31.47
N GLU A 117 -18.83 -10.61 31.22
CA GLU A 117 -18.13 -11.48 32.19
C GLU A 117 -16.62 -11.20 32.13
N GLU A 118 -15.97 -11.41 33.25
CA GLU A 118 -14.52 -11.39 33.37
C GLU A 118 -13.95 -12.77 33.00
N VAL A 119 -13.01 -12.80 32.04
CA VAL A 119 -12.46 -14.05 31.52
C VAL A 119 -10.99 -14.15 31.88
N TYR A 120 -10.60 -15.21 32.55
CA TYR A 120 -9.20 -15.55 32.80
C TYR A 120 -8.55 -16.06 31.53
N LEU A 121 -7.47 -15.38 31.10
CA LEU A 121 -6.73 -15.72 29.88
C LEU A 121 -5.49 -16.58 30.14
N GLY A 122 -4.95 -16.54 31.36
CA GLY A 122 -3.78 -17.32 31.75
C GLY A 122 -2.79 -16.52 32.59
N ASP A 123 -1.76 -17.22 33.09
CA ASP A 123 -0.67 -16.60 33.81
C ASP A 123 0.35 -16.01 32.84
N PHE A 124 0.59 -14.71 32.97
CA PHE A 124 1.49 -13.97 32.11
C PHE A 124 2.83 -13.69 32.80
N PRO A 125 3.98 -14.07 32.21
CA PRO A 125 5.29 -13.85 32.83
C PRO A 125 5.59 -12.35 32.98
N LEU A 126 6.02 -11.97 34.18
CA LEU A 126 6.42 -10.61 34.51
C LEU A 126 7.93 -10.43 34.39
N MET A 127 8.34 -9.21 34.02
CA MET A 127 9.73 -8.80 33.98
C MET A 127 10.17 -8.31 35.36
N THR A 128 11.39 -8.66 35.76
CA THR A 128 12.04 -8.14 36.96
C THR A 128 12.59 -6.72 36.72
N GLU A 129 12.95 -6.02 37.78
CA GLU A 129 13.59 -4.69 37.68
C GLU A 129 14.90 -4.69 36.89
N THR A 130 15.57 -5.86 36.81
CA THR A 130 16.82 -6.07 36.07
C THR A 130 16.60 -6.39 34.59
N GLY A 131 15.34 -6.42 34.11
CA GLY A 131 15.02 -6.71 32.71
C GLY A 131 15.03 -8.19 32.34
N THR A 132 14.89 -9.06 33.33
CA THR A 132 14.92 -10.53 33.18
C THR A 132 13.53 -11.14 33.45
N PHE A 133 13.35 -12.40 33.09
CA PHE A 133 12.18 -13.22 33.40
C PHE A 133 12.61 -14.43 34.23
N ILE A 134 11.77 -14.85 35.17
CA ILE A 134 12.00 -16.04 35.96
C ILE A 134 11.05 -17.12 35.45
N ILE A 135 11.61 -18.16 34.85
CA ILE A 135 10.87 -19.28 34.27
C ILE A 135 11.44 -20.58 34.87
N ASN A 136 10.55 -21.32 35.54
CA ASN A 136 10.92 -22.53 36.29
C ASN A 136 12.10 -22.28 37.26
N GLY A 137 12.05 -21.16 37.98
CA GLY A 137 13.10 -20.76 38.93
C GLY A 137 14.39 -20.23 38.31
N ALA A 138 14.55 -20.33 36.99
CA ALA A 138 15.75 -19.85 36.28
C ALA A 138 15.53 -18.44 35.72
N GLU A 139 16.48 -17.54 35.99
CA GLU A 139 16.51 -16.19 35.43
C GLU A 139 16.93 -16.24 33.97
N ARG A 140 16.10 -15.65 33.10
CA ARG A 140 16.29 -15.68 31.63
C ARG A 140 16.08 -14.30 31.05
N VAL A 141 16.76 -14.03 29.94
CA VAL A 141 16.63 -12.78 29.19
C VAL A 141 16.20 -13.07 27.76
N ILE A 142 15.24 -12.29 27.29
CA ILE A 142 14.89 -12.26 25.85
C ILE A 142 15.79 -11.22 25.19
N VAL A 143 16.71 -11.68 24.34
CA VAL A 143 17.67 -10.81 23.67
C VAL A 143 16.98 -10.04 22.54
N SER A 144 17.17 -8.71 22.52
CA SER A 144 16.73 -7.88 21.39
C SER A 144 17.43 -8.32 20.11
N GLN A 145 16.70 -8.38 19.01
CA GLN A 145 17.22 -8.83 17.73
C GLN A 145 17.29 -7.68 16.72
N ILE A 146 18.35 -7.68 15.92
CA ILE A 146 18.48 -6.79 14.78
C ILE A 146 17.86 -7.50 13.58
N VAL A 147 16.80 -6.91 13.03
CA VAL A 147 16.07 -7.42 11.86
C VAL A 147 16.11 -6.39 10.73
N ARG A 148 15.82 -6.80 9.50
CA ARG A 148 15.61 -5.83 8.41
C ARG A 148 14.44 -4.95 8.75
N SER A 149 14.61 -3.65 8.57
CA SER A 149 13.52 -2.68 8.73
C SER A 149 12.46 -2.89 7.64
N PRO A 150 11.16 -2.74 7.94
CA PRO A 150 10.15 -2.80 6.89
C PRO A 150 10.37 -1.69 5.85
N GLY A 151 10.10 -2.01 4.58
CA GLY A 151 10.29 -1.11 3.44
C GLY A 151 10.58 -1.84 2.14
N ALA A 152 10.91 -1.07 1.10
CA ALA A 152 11.31 -1.57 -0.21
C ALA A 152 12.83 -1.51 -0.36
N TYR A 153 13.43 -2.59 -0.83
CA TYR A 153 14.87 -2.77 -1.01
C TYR A 153 15.18 -3.22 -2.44
N PHE A 154 16.22 -2.64 -3.02
CA PHE A 154 16.65 -2.91 -4.38
C PHE A 154 18.11 -3.31 -4.38
N ALA A 155 18.43 -4.42 -5.03
CA ALA A 155 19.77 -4.96 -5.10
C ALA A 155 20.11 -5.39 -6.52
N GLU A 156 21.38 -5.30 -6.84
CA GLU A 156 21.95 -5.82 -8.07
C GLU A 156 22.98 -6.89 -7.74
N SER A 157 23.11 -7.89 -8.61
CA SER A 157 24.08 -8.95 -8.49
C SER A 157 24.60 -9.35 -9.84
N TYR A 158 25.92 -9.55 -9.95
CA TYR A 158 26.56 -9.99 -11.18
C TYR A 158 26.62 -11.52 -11.21
N ASP A 159 26.06 -12.13 -12.24
CA ASP A 159 26.17 -13.57 -12.46
C ASP A 159 27.40 -13.87 -13.33
N GLU A 160 28.46 -14.40 -12.74
CA GLU A 160 29.70 -14.74 -13.43
C GLU A 160 29.51 -15.78 -14.54
N LYS A 161 28.49 -16.65 -14.46
CA LYS A 161 28.24 -17.71 -15.44
C LYS A 161 27.60 -17.19 -16.73
N THR A 162 26.70 -16.24 -16.59
CA THR A 162 25.98 -15.64 -17.72
C THR A 162 26.62 -14.33 -18.20
N GLY A 163 27.52 -13.75 -17.40
CA GLY A 163 28.14 -12.45 -17.67
C GLY A 163 27.16 -11.28 -17.62
N LYS A 164 25.98 -11.45 -16.99
CA LYS A 164 24.92 -10.46 -16.94
C LYS A 164 24.62 -10.02 -15.51
N GLN A 165 24.12 -8.80 -15.40
CA GLN A 165 23.66 -8.22 -14.16
C GLN A 165 22.21 -8.66 -13.91
N ASN A 166 21.93 -9.19 -12.74
CA ASN A 166 20.59 -9.53 -12.28
C ASN A 166 20.14 -8.53 -11.23
N TYR A 167 18.89 -8.20 -11.26
CA TYR A 167 18.27 -7.27 -10.34
C TYR A 167 17.24 -8.00 -9.49
N SER A 168 17.22 -7.66 -8.21
CA SER A 168 16.21 -8.14 -7.27
C SER A 168 15.68 -6.99 -6.44
N CYS A 169 14.40 -7.03 -6.16
CA CYS A 169 13.77 -6.09 -5.26
C CYS A 169 12.85 -6.81 -4.29
N GLU A 170 12.95 -6.43 -3.03
CA GLU A 170 12.24 -7.05 -1.92
C GLU A 170 11.37 -6.00 -1.22
N LEU A 171 10.07 -6.29 -1.09
CA LEU A 171 9.18 -5.53 -0.22
C LEU A 171 8.98 -6.32 1.07
N ILE A 172 9.45 -5.75 2.16
CA ILE A 172 9.48 -6.40 3.47
C ILE A 172 8.53 -5.65 4.41
N PRO A 173 7.42 -6.26 4.85
CA PRO A 173 6.59 -5.71 5.91
C PRO A 173 7.21 -5.99 7.29
N SER A 174 6.71 -5.32 8.33
CA SER A 174 6.99 -5.68 9.72
C SER A 174 6.33 -7.02 10.08
N ARG A 175 5.12 -7.21 9.57
CA ARG A 175 4.33 -8.43 9.67
C ARG A 175 3.63 -8.67 8.34
N GLY A 176 3.66 -9.90 7.84
CA GLY A 176 2.93 -10.29 6.63
C GLY A 176 3.81 -10.88 5.54
N THR A 177 3.28 -10.90 4.36
CA THR A 177 3.82 -11.54 3.18
C THR A 177 4.97 -10.75 2.56
N TRP A 178 6.09 -11.40 2.33
CA TRP A 178 7.20 -10.82 1.56
C TRP A 178 6.90 -10.91 0.08
N LEU A 179 7.14 -9.82 -0.63
CA LEU A 179 7.03 -9.75 -2.08
C LEU A 179 8.41 -9.46 -2.68
N GLU A 180 8.87 -10.34 -3.55
CA GLU A 180 10.19 -10.24 -4.17
C GLU A 180 10.06 -10.37 -5.69
N PHE A 181 10.51 -9.35 -6.44
CA PHE A 181 10.68 -9.44 -7.88
C PHE A 181 12.17 -9.70 -8.19
N MET A 182 12.40 -10.51 -9.20
CA MET A 182 13.77 -10.83 -9.62
C MET A 182 13.84 -11.07 -11.12
N THR A 183 14.93 -10.62 -11.73
CA THR A 183 15.28 -10.95 -13.10
C THR A 183 16.08 -12.24 -13.13
N GLU A 184 15.67 -13.19 -13.95
CA GLU A 184 16.36 -14.47 -14.11
C GLU A 184 16.48 -14.86 -15.57
N GLN A 185 17.64 -15.41 -15.93
CA GLN A 185 17.80 -16.05 -17.23
C GLN A 185 17.65 -17.56 -17.08
N LYS A 186 16.60 -18.12 -17.67
CA LYS A 186 16.46 -19.57 -17.77
C LYS A 186 17.21 -20.11 -18.99
N LYS A 187 17.80 -21.30 -18.89
CA LYS A 187 18.50 -21.95 -20.01
C LYS A 187 17.59 -22.25 -21.20
N THR A 188 16.30 -22.31 -21.00
CA THR A 188 15.28 -22.67 -21.99
C THR A 188 14.63 -21.46 -22.66
N THR A 189 14.96 -20.24 -22.23
CA THR A 189 14.36 -18.99 -22.75
C THR A 189 15.44 -18.11 -23.38
N ASN A 190 15.09 -17.46 -24.47
CA ASN A 190 15.99 -16.57 -25.24
C ASN A 190 16.14 -15.18 -24.59
N GLY A 191 16.05 -15.05 -23.28
CA GLY A 191 16.19 -13.77 -22.61
C GLY A 191 15.98 -13.88 -21.12
N ARG A 192 16.11 -12.74 -20.42
CA ARG A 192 15.79 -12.63 -19.00
C ARG A 192 14.28 -12.56 -18.81
N LEU A 193 13.79 -13.22 -17.78
CA LEU A 193 12.41 -13.16 -17.34
C LEU A 193 12.31 -12.43 -16.01
N ILE A 194 11.18 -11.79 -15.77
CA ILE A 194 10.86 -11.20 -14.47
C ILE A 194 9.93 -12.15 -13.73
N ASN A 195 10.42 -12.67 -12.62
CA ASN A 195 9.67 -13.56 -11.74
C ASN A 195 9.32 -12.87 -10.43
N VAL A 196 8.25 -13.35 -9.81
CA VAL A 196 7.79 -12.93 -8.48
C VAL A 196 7.85 -14.14 -7.54
N SER A 197 8.42 -13.93 -6.36
CA SER A 197 8.36 -14.85 -5.24
C SER A 197 7.52 -14.24 -4.12
N ILE A 198 6.57 -15.00 -3.61
CA ILE A 198 5.68 -14.58 -2.53
C ILE A 198 5.91 -15.49 -1.34
N ASP A 199 6.32 -14.93 -0.18
CA ASP A 199 6.74 -15.68 1.01
C ASP A 199 7.85 -16.71 0.72
N ARG A 200 8.77 -16.39 -0.18
CA ARG A 200 9.85 -17.30 -0.61
C ARG A 200 9.36 -18.63 -1.18
N ARG A 201 8.13 -18.67 -1.67
CA ARG A 201 7.56 -19.84 -2.33
C ARG A 201 8.00 -19.95 -3.79
N ARG A 202 7.42 -20.91 -4.51
CA ARG A 202 7.69 -21.12 -5.94
C ARG A 202 7.44 -19.84 -6.73
N LYS A 203 8.40 -19.49 -7.59
CA LYS A 203 8.35 -18.30 -8.43
C LYS A 203 7.25 -18.41 -9.49
N VAL A 204 6.52 -17.31 -9.69
CA VAL A 204 5.56 -17.11 -10.77
C VAL A 204 6.00 -15.93 -11.62
N LEU A 205 5.48 -15.80 -12.84
CA LEU A 205 5.74 -14.66 -13.69
C LEU A 205 5.09 -13.40 -13.10
N PHE A 206 5.75 -12.24 -13.21
CA PHE A 206 5.22 -10.98 -12.67
C PHE A 206 3.87 -10.64 -13.28
N SER A 207 3.66 -10.96 -14.57
CA SER A 207 2.42 -10.71 -15.29
C SER A 207 1.20 -11.40 -14.67
N ILE A 208 1.38 -12.60 -14.09
CA ILE A 208 0.32 -13.31 -13.38
C ILE A 208 -0.13 -12.52 -12.14
N LEU A 209 0.83 -11.98 -11.35
CA LEU A 209 0.47 -11.15 -10.20
C LEU A 209 -0.27 -9.88 -10.62
N PHE A 210 0.23 -9.18 -11.66
CA PHE A 210 -0.40 -7.94 -12.11
C PHE A 210 -1.77 -8.16 -12.73
N LYS A 211 -1.97 -9.24 -13.49
CA LYS A 211 -3.30 -9.64 -13.97
C LYS A 211 -4.24 -9.98 -12.81
N ALA A 212 -3.75 -10.68 -11.80
CA ALA A 212 -4.55 -11.05 -10.63
C ALA A 212 -5.02 -9.83 -9.82
N ILE A 213 -4.23 -8.75 -9.74
CA ILE A 213 -4.61 -7.52 -9.04
C ILE A 213 -5.36 -6.51 -9.93
N GLY A 214 -5.76 -6.90 -11.13
CA GLY A 214 -6.65 -6.12 -11.99
C GLY A 214 -5.99 -5.47 -13.22
N MET A 215 -4.67 -5.57 -13.43
CA MET A 215 -4.01 -5.09 -14.64
C MET A 215 -4.18 -6.08 -15.78
N SER A 216 -5.41 -6.24 -16.23
CA SER A 216 -5.83 -7.22 -17.22
C SER A 216 -6.70 -6.58 -18.28
N LEU A 217 -6.70 -7.21 -19.46
CA LEU A 217 -7.53 -6.84 -20.62
C LEU A 217 -8.95 -7.41 -20.55
N ASN A 218 -9.40 -7.89 -19.41
CA ASN A 218 -10.79 -8.38 -19.21
C ASN A 218 -11.86 -7.32 -19.44
N ILE A 219 -11.48 -6.11 -19.72
CA ILE A 219 -12.41 -5.02 -19.98
C ILE A 219 -13.03 -5.28 -21.35
N GLY A 220 -14.17 -5.95 -21.35
CA GLY A 220 -15.05 -6.08 -22.51
C GLY A 220 -14.74 -7.20 -23.52
N VAL A 221 -13.90 -8.17 -23.21
CA VAL A 221 -13.86 -9.41 -23.98
C VAL A 221 -15.05 -10.26 -23.56
N ASN A 222 -16.08 -10.27 -24.37
CA ASN A 222 -17.15 -11.23 -24.20
C ASN A 222 -16.59 -12.59 -24.61
N GLU A 223 -16.36 -13.49 -23.67
CA GLU A 223 -15.78 -14.83 -23.90
C GLU A 223 -16.57 -15.64 -24.94
N ASP A 224 -17.87 -15.32 -25.12
CA ASP A 224 -18.76 -16.00 -26.07
C ASP A 224 -18.66 -15.45 -27.51
N THR A 225 -18.13 -14.25 -27.73
CA THR A 225 -18.17 -13.59 -29.05
C THR A 225 -16.81 -13.31 -29.68
N HIS A 226 -15.69 -13.50 -28.97
CA HIS A 226 -14.33 -13.08 -29.42
C HIS A 226 -14.31 -11.64 -29.98
N ASP A 227 -15.04 -10.73 -29.34
CA ASP A 227 -15.16 -9.36 -29.80
C ASP A 227 -13.84 -8.58 -29.54
N THR A 228 -13.13 -8.30 -30.63
CA THR A 228 -11.83 -7.59 -30.62
C THR A 228 -11.99 -6.06 -30.64
N SER A 229 -13.20 -5.54 -30.69
CA SER A 229 -13.47 -4.12 -30.91
C SER A 229 -12.86 -3.20 -29.85
N MET A 230 -12.88 -3.63 -28.59
CA MET A 230 -12.19 -2.93 -27.49
C MET A 230 -10.68 -2.86 -27.71
N MET A 231 -10.13 -3.91 -28.22
CA MET A 231 -8.71 -4.09 -28.44
C MET A 231 -8.23 -3.25 -29.63
N GLU A 232 -8.99 -3.23 -30.71
CA GLU A 232 -8.73 -2.34 -31.84
C GLU A 232 -8.76 -0.88 -31.41
N THR A 233 -9.67 -0.55 -30.54
CA THR A 233 -9.84 0.78 -29.98
C THR A 233 -8.68 1.16 -29.09
N PHE A 234 -8.25 0.26 -28.20
CA PHE A 234 -7.06 0.46 -27.36
C PHE A 234 -5.80 0.65 -28.20
N LEU A 235 -5.59 -0.18 -29.25
CA LEU A 235 -4.46 -0.06 -30.16
C LEU A 235 -4.48 1.24 -30.95
N ARG A 236 -5.66 1.61 -31.48
CA ARG A 236 -5.82 2.88 -32.22
C ARG A 236 -5.49 4.07 -31.33
N ALA A 237 -5.84 3.96 -30.10
CA ALA A 237 -5.54 4.93 -29.08
C ALA A 237 -4.04 5.04 -28.74
N MET A 238 -3.32 3.96 -28.84
CA MET A 238 -1.84 3.93 -28.76
C MET A 238 -1.15 4.33 -30.07
N GLY A 239 -1.90 4.85 -31.07
CA GLY A 239 -1.37 5.22 -32.40
C GLY A 239 -0.99 4.00 -33.24
N ARG A 240 -1.50 2.80 -32.95
CA ARG A 240 -1.26 1.57 -33.71
C ARG A 240 -2.55 1.04 -34.31
N ASN A 241 -2.44 0.37 -35.44
CA ASN A 241 -3.57 -0.32 -36.04
C ASN A 241 -3.59 -1.79 -35.63
N TRP A 242 -4.78 -2.35 -35.49
CA TRP A 242 -4.98 -3.78 -35.21
C TRP A 242 -4.25 -4.66 -36.21
N SER A 243 -4.31 -4.31 -37.52
CA SER A 243 -3.60 -5.02 -38.59
C SER A 243 -2.09 -5.11 -38.41
N ASP A 244 -1.48 -4.17 -37.68
CA ASP A 244 -0.04 -4.14 -37.48
C ASP A 244 0.39 -5.06 -36.32
N VAL A 245 -0.54 -5.48 -35.49
CA VAL A 245 -0.32 -6.24 -34.26
C VAL A 245 -0.93 -7.64 -34.34
N ALA A 246 -2.07 -7.78 -35.02
CA ALA A 246 -2.73 -9.08 -35.21
C ALA A 246 -1.87 -9.98 -36.10
N THR A 247 -1.54 -11.15 -35.58
CA THR A 247 -0.84 -12.22 -36.30
C THR A 247 -1.71 -13.48 -36.24
N ASP A 248 -1.54 -14.40 -37.18
CA ASP A 248 -2.39 -15.56 -37.43
C ASP A 248 -2.60 -16.55 -36.26
N ALA A 249 -2.09 -16.25 -35.05
CA ALA A 249 -2.24 -17.08 -33.86
C ALA A 249 -2.85 -16.28 -32.70
N GLU A 250 -3.98 -16.76 -32.18
CA GLU A 250 -4.75 -16.17 -31.08
C GLU A 250 -3.88 -15.87 -29.83
N ASP A 251 -2.97 -16.77 -29.47
CA ASP A 251 -2.05 -16.57 -28.34
C ASP A 251 -1.06 -15.41 -28.55
N ARG A 252 -0.64 -15.18 -29.79
CA ARG A 252 0.24 -14.06 -30.14
C ARG A 252 -0.46 -12.73 -30.09
N GLU A 253 -1.71 -12.72 -30.40
CA GLU A 253 -2.60 -11.57 -30.36
C GLU A 253 -2.76 -11.07 -28.93
N TYR A 254 -3.12 -11.94 -28.00
CA TYR A 254 -3.20 -11.63 -26.58
C TYR A 254 -1.85 -11.15 -26.00
N MET A 255 -0.78 -11.83 -26.35
CA MET A 255 0.56 -11.42 -25.93
C MET A 255 0.91 -10.00 -26.40
N ASN A 256 0.66 -9.69 -27.66
CA ASN A 256 0.96 -8.37 -28.20
C ASN A 256 0.17 -7.25 -27.53
N MET A 257 -1.05 -7.53 -27.11
CA MET A 257 -1.88 -6.58 -26.40
C MET A 257 -1.41 -6.34 -24.98
N TYR A 258 -1.08 -7.40 -24.24
CA TYR A 258 -0.46 -7.24 -22.93
C TYR A 258 0.89 -6.54 -23.01
N LEU A 259 1.65 -6.80 -24.07
CA LEU A 259 2.90 -6.07 -24.32
C LEU A 259 2.67 -4.57 -24.49
N LEU A 260 1.67 -4.18 -25.26
CA LEU A 260 1.28 -2.78 -25.41
C LEU A 260 0.82 -2.18 -24.09
N LEU A 261 -0.03 -2.90 -23.36
CA LEU A 261 -0.52 -2.48 -22.07
C LEU A 261 0.62 -2.23 -21.08
N TYR A 262 1.48 -3.22 -20.88
CA TYR A 262 2.60 -3.09 -19.94
C TYR A 262 3.67 -2.11 -20.40
N THR A 263 3.89 -1.99 -21.71
CA THR A 263 4.79 -0.96 -22.26
C THR A 263 4.24 0.44 -22.02
N ALA A 264 2.94 0.63 -22.17
CA ALA A 264 2.30 1.91 -21.84
C ALA A 264 2.42 2.29 -20.36
N PHE A 265 2.37 1.28 -19.48
CA PHE A 265 2.45 1.47 -18.03
C PHE A 265 3.85 1.64 -17.48
N PHE A 266 4.76 0.78 -17.91
CA PHE A 266 6.08 0.64 -17.30
C PHE A 266 7.23 1.08 -18.21
N GLY A 267 6.96 1.31 -19.49
CA GLY A 267 8.00 1.54 -20.49
C GLY A 267 8.37 0.29 -21.27
N LYS A 268 9.24 0.45 -22.24
CA LYS A 268 9.65 -0.63 -23.16
C LYS A 268 10.86 -1.36 -22.59
N TYR A 269 10.67 -2.59 -22.14
CA TYR A 269 11.71 -3.47 -21.61
C TYR A 269 11.67 -4.84 -22.28
N GLU A 270 12.84 -5.34 -22.70
CA GLU A 270 12.98 -6.68 -23.29
C GLU A 270 12.53 -7.79 -22.31
N GLU A 271 12.76 -7.59 -21.03
CA GLU A 271 12.36 -8.53 -19.99
C GLU A 271 10.85 -8.67 -19.86
N ILE A 272 10.10 -7.60 -20.10
CA ILE A 272 8.62 -7.64 -20.13
C ILE A 272 8.16 -8.48 -21.32
N GLU A 273 8.69 -8.21 -22.50
CA GLU A 273 8.38 -8.96 -23.72
C GLU A 273 8.70 -10.45 -23.56
N ASN A 274 9.91 -10.78 -23.10
CA ASN A 274 10.34 -12.15 -22.85
C ASN A 274 9.44 -12.85 -21.82
N THR A 275 8.98 -12.16 -20.80
CA THR A 275 8.11 -12.73 -19.78
C THR A 275 6.72 -13.03 -20.34
N LEU A 276 6.16 -12.11 -21.12
CA LEU A 276 4.84 -12.29 -21.75
C LEU A 276 4.83 -13.42 -22.78
N LEU A 277 5.94 -13.62 -23.50
CA LEU A 277 6.11 -14.78 -24.40
C LEU A 277 6.00 -16.13 -23.68
N ASN A 278 6.26 -16.16 -22.38
CA ASN A 278 6.20 -17.36 -21.55
C ASN A 278 4.92 -17.42 -20.68
N ASP A 279 4.07 -16.41 -20.75
CA ASP A 279 2.84 -16.32 -19.98
C ASP A 279 1.67 -16.92 -20.77
N LYS A 280 1.05 -17.94 -20.20
CA LYS A 280 -0.10 -18.63 -20.78
C LYS A 280 -1.43 -18.14 -20.23
N VAL A 281 -1.39 -17.32 -19.20
CA VAL A 281 -2.57 -16.83 -18.50
C VAL A 281 -3.14 -15.63 -19.26
N LYS A 282 -4.42 -15.67 -19.60
CA LYS A 282 -5.07 -14.64 -20.42
C LYS A 282 -5.91 -13.66 -19.58
N THR A 283 -6.60 -14.16 -18.56
CA THR A 283 -7.62 -13.40 -17.83
C THR A 283 -7.25 -13.16 -16.36
N THR A 284 -7.93 -12.21 -15.70
CA THR A 284 -7.79 -11.98 -14.25
C THR A 284 -8.21 -13.21 -13.46
N GLN A 285 -9.27 -13.90 -13.89
CA GLN A 285 -9.77 -15.09 -13.21
C GLN A 285 -8.74 -16.21 -13.24
N GLU A 286 -8.18 -16.51 -14.43
CA GLU A 286 -7.10 -17.49 -14.56
C GLU A 286 -5.87 -17.11 -13.74
N ALA A 287 -5.54 -15.83 -13.69
CA ALA A 287 -4.41 -15.33 -12.91
C ALA A 287 -4.63 -15.52 -11.40
N LEU A 288 -5.84 -15.24 -10.90
CA LEU A 288 -6.21 -15.49 -9.50
C LEU A 288 -6.16 -16.96 -9.14
N LEU A 289 -6.68 -17.84 -10.01
CA LEU A 289 -6.61 -19.30 -9.82
C LEU A 289 -5.14 -19.78 -9.83
N SER A 290 -4.33 -19.32 -10.77
CA SER A 290 -2.90 -19.65 -10.83
C SER A 290 -2.13 -19.14 -9.61
N PHE A 291 -2.47 -17.97 -9.09
CA PHE A 291 -1.94 -17.46 -7.83
C PHE A 291 -2.29 -18.36 -6.66
N TYR A 292 -3.55 -18.80 -6.58
CA TYR A 292 -4.02 -19.72 -5.52
C TYR A 292 -3.29 -21.06 -5.56
N GLU A 293 -3.18 -21.69 -6.71
CA GLU A 293 -2.44 -22.95 -6.90
C GLU A 293 -0.98 -22.83 -6.48
N ASN A 294 -0.34 -21.70 -6.78
CA ASN A 294 1.03 -21.44 -6.37
C ASN A 294 1.15 -21.37 -4.83
N GLN A 295 0.17 -20.76 -4.16
CA GLN A 295 0.18 -20.55 -2.72
C GLN A 295 -0.35 -21.77 -1.92
N ARG A 296 -1.27 -22.56 -2.51
CA ARG A 296 -1.91 -23.72 -1.89
C ARG A 296 -2.04 -24.87 -2.89
N SER A 297 -0.91 -25.52 -3.19
CA SER A 297 -0.82 -26.59 -4.18
C SER A 297 -1.68 -27.83 -3.88
N ASP A 298 -2.12 -27.99 -2.63
CA ASP A 298 -2.84 -29.18 -2.17
C ASP A 298 -4.36 -28.99 -2.15
N GLU A 299 -4.85 -27.78 -2.50
CA GLU A 299 -6.27 -27.44 -2.50
C GLU A 299 -6.74 -27.14 -3.93
N ILE A 300 -8.02 -27.41 -4.20
CA ILE A 300 -8.64 -27.06 -5.49
C ILE A 300 -8.89 -25.54 -5.50
N PRO A 301 -8.40 -24.80 -6.51
CA PRO A 301 -8.58 -23.38 -6.58
C PRO A 301 -10.03 -23.01 -6.90
N THR A 302 -10.57 -22.03 -6.17
CA THR A 302 -11.86 -21.39 -6.42
C THR A 302 -11.65 -19.88 -6.55
N LEU A 303 -12.48 -19.20 -7.32
CA LEU A 303 -12.33 -17.76 -7.53
C LEU A 303 -12.45 -16.97 -6.21
N ASP A 304 -13.52 -17.23 -5.45
CA ASP A 304 -13.75 -16.56 -4.16
C ASP A 304 -12.63 -16.86 -3.14
N GLY A 305 -12.16 -18.11 -3.12
CA GLY A 305 -11.02 -18.51 -2.30
C GLY A 305 -9.73 -17.78 -2.71
N SER A 306 -9.55 -17.56 -4.01
CA SER A 306 -8.38 -16.86 -4.56
C SER A 306 -8.38 -15.37 -4.19
N ILE A 307 -9.52 -14.69 -4.32
CA ILE A 307 -9.72 -13.28 -3.92
C ILE A 307 -9.49 -13.15 -2.42
N THR A 308 -10.15 -13.98 -1.61
CA THR A 308 -9.98 -13.98 -0.15
C THR A 308 -8.54 -14.22 0.26
N LEU A 309 -7.82 -15.13 -0.42
CA LEU A 309 -6.40 -15.38 -0.12
C LEU A 309 -5.51 -14.20 -0.48
N MET A 310 -5.73 -13.57 -1.64
CA MET A 310 -4.97 -12.40 -2.08
C MET A 310 -5.17 -11.24 -1.09
N GLN A 311 -6.43 -10.95 -0.77
CA GLN A 311 -6.79 -9.93 0.20
C GLN A 311 -6.15 -10.18 1.57
N ALA A 312 -6.28 -11.40 2.10
CA ALA A 312 -5.69 -11.78 3.38
C ALA A 312 -4.15 -11.68 3.40
N LYS A 313 -3.48 -11.83 2.23
CA LYS A 313 -2.03 -11.77 2.18
C LYS A 313 -1.46 -10.36 2.13
N PHE A 314 -2.11 -9.45 1.42
CA PHE A 314 -1.55 -8.13 1.11
C PHE A 314 -2.35 -6.97 1.68
N PHE A 315 -3.68 -7.08 1.73
CA PHE A 315 -4.57 -5.95 2.00
C PHE A 315 -5.27 -6.02 3.35
N ASP A 316 -5.25 -7.16 4.04
CA ASP A 316 -5.82 -7.31 5.38
C ASP A 316 -4.87 -6.74 6.46
N HIS A 317 -5.29 -5.66 7.14
CA HIS A 317 -4.53 -5.01 8.21
C HIS A 317 -4.21 -5.93 9.41
N ARG A 318 -5.01 -6.98 9.63
CA ARG A 318 -4.76 -7.97 10.68
C ARG A 318 -3.57 -8.87 10.36
N ARG A 319 -3.26 -9.06 9.08
CA ARG A 319 -2.22 -9.99 8.60
C ARG A 319 -1.01 -9.30 8.02
N TYR A 320 -1.20 -8.11 7.48
CA TYR A 320 -0.14 -7.33 6.82
C TYR A 320 0.02 -5.97 7.49
N ASP A 321 1.22 -5.66 7.95
CA ASP A 321 1.52 -4.39 8.60
C ASP A 321 2.92 -3.89 8.23
N LEU A 322 2.99 -2.72 7.66
CA LEU A 322 4.23 -1.99 7.36
C LEU A 322 4.74 -1.19 8.56
N THR A 323 3.91 -0.95 9.55
CA THR A 323 4.09 0.06 10.60
C THR A 323 4.22 1.49 10.06
N LYS A 324 4.10 2.50 10.93
CA LYS A 324 4.28 3.92 10.54
C LYS A 324 5.66 4.17 9.91
N ALA A 325 6.70 3.55 10.47
CA ALA A 325 8.08 3.70 9.98
C ALA A 325 8.28 3.06 8.60
N GLY A 326 7.73 1.87 8.39
CA GLY A 326 7.79 1.18 7.09
C GLY A 326 7.01 1.91 6.01
N ARG A 327 5.79 2.38 6.33
CA ARG A 327 4.97 3.19 5.41
C ARG A 327 5.69 4.50 5.02
N TYR A 328 6.31 5.18 5.98
CA TYR A 328 7.10 6.38 5.69
C TYR A 328 8.28 6.07 4.76
N LYS A 329 9.05 5.00 5.06
CA LYS A 329 10.19 4.60 4.22
C LYS A 329 9.73 4.21 2.81
N LEU A 330 8.67 3.43 2.70
CA LEU A 330 8.11 2.99 1.42
C LEU A 330 7.67 4.21 0.58
N ARG A 331 6.86 5.10 1.16
CA ARG A 331 6.41 6.31 0.49
C ARG A 331 7.57 7.20 0.03
N LYS A 332 8.58 7.39 0.88
CA LYS A 332 9.77 8.17 0.52
C LYS A 332 10.57 7.50 -0.60
N LYS A 333 10.75 6.18 -0.56
CA LYS A 333 11.53 5.44 -1.57
C LYS A 333 10.82 5.39 -2.91
N LEU A 334 9.52 5.15 -2.92
CA LEU A 334 8.73 5.02 -4.15
C LEU A 334 8.25 6.35 -4.74
N ASN A 335 8.52 7.47 -4.09
CA ASN A 335 8.18 8.78 -4.64
C ASN A 335 8.99 9.05 -5.92
N ALA A 336 8.31 9.51 -6.96
CA ALA A 336 8.93 9.77 -8.26
C ALA A 336 10.05 10.82 -8.20
N ILE A 337 9.86 11.87 -7.40
CA ILE A 337 10.80 13.00 -7.29
C ILE A 337 12.16 12.55 -6.74
N ASP A 338 12.19 11.67 -5.75
CA ASP A 338 13.45 11.20 -5.16
C ASP A 338 14.29 10.42 -6.17
N ARG A 339 13.65 9.78 -7.15
CA ARG A 339 14.32 9.10 -8.28
C ARG A 339 14.83 10.07 -9.33
N MET A 340 14.08 11.12 -9.62
CA MET A 340 14.40 12.10 -10.65
C MET A 340 15.45 13.12 -10.22
N ALA A 341 15.77 13.22 -8.94
CA ALA A 341 16.66 14.25 -8.44
C ALA A 341 18.05 14.20 -9.04
N GLY A 342 18.42 15.22 -9.80
CA GLY A 342 19.65 15.33 -10.59
C GLY A 342 19.50 14.97 -12.05
N MET A 343 18.29 14.62 -12.50
CA MET A 343 17.98 14.25 -13.89
C MET A 343 17.17 15.33 -14.58
N THR A 344 17.14 15.28 -15.92
CA THR A 344 16.43 16.25 -16.75
C THR A 344 15.07 15.70 -17.16
N LEU A 345 14.04 16.53 -17.13
CA LEU A 345 12.69 16.16 -17.57
C LEU A 345 12.66 15.94 -19.09
N ALA A 346 12.08 14.81 -19.49
CA ALA A 346 11.83 14.51 -20.91
C ALA A 346 10.55 15.16 -21.43
N HIS A 347 9.54 15.32 -20.54
CA HIS A 347 8.26 15.94 -20.86
C HIS A 347 7.92 17.03 -19.84
N ASP A 348 6.99 17.92 -20.22
CA ASP A 348 6.43 18.90 -19.31
C ASP A 348 5.63 18.22 -18.20
N ILE A 349 5.73 18.72 -16.97
CA ILE A 349 4.83 18.34 -15.89
C ILE A 349 3.62 19.27 -15.97
N VAL A 350 2.47 18.73 -16.35
CA VAL A 350 1.22 19.48 -16.53
C VAL A 350 0.16 19.00 -15.56
N ASP A 351 -0.66 19.93 -15.06
CA ASP A 351 -1.84 19.58 -14.30
C ASP A 351 -2.96 19.05 -15.21
N VAL A 352 -4.08 18.59 -14.62
CA VAL A 352 -5.24 18.09 -15.35
C VAL A 352 -5.88 19.13 -16.28
N ASN A 353 -5.64 20.41 -16.04
CA ASN A 353 -6.16 21.52 -16.85
C ASN A 353 -5.19 21.94 -17.97
N GLY A 354 -4.01 21.31 -18.03
CA GLY A 354 -2.99 21.62 -19.02
C GLY A 354 -2.02 22.75 -18.61
N ASN A 355 -2.09 23.27 -17.36
CA ASN A 355 -1.14 24.26 -16.89
C ASN A 355 0.22 23.60 -16.65
N VAL A 356 1.28 24.18 -17.20
CA VAL A 356 2.63 23.67 -17.06
C VAL A 356 3.21 24.08 -15.70
N PHE A 357 3.55 23.08 -14.88
CA PHE A 357 4.23 23.29 -13.61
C PHE A 357 5.75 23.36 -13.79
N MET A 358 6.30 22.48 -14.61
CA MET A 358 7.72 22.43 -14.92
C MET A 358 7.92 22.03 -16.38
N GLU A 359 8.73 22.80 -17.11
CA GLU A 359 8.95 22.60 -18.54
C GLU A 359 9.93 21.45 -18.84
N LYS A 360 9.75 20.82 -19.97
CA LYS A 360 10.69 19.88 -20.59
C LYS A 360 12.09 20.47 -20.63
N GLY A 361 13.11 19.65 -20.38
CA GLY A 361 14.50 20.05 -20.36
C GLY A 361 14.96 20.71 -19.06
N THR A 362 14.06 20.89 -18.08
CA THR A 362 14.42 21.39 -16.76
C THR A 362 15.09 20.29 -15.95
N MET A 363 16.22 20.60 -15.31
CA MET A 363 16.88 19.69 -14.38
C MET A 363 16.23 19.76 -12.99
N VAL A 364 15.92 18.62 -12.42
CA VAL A 364 15.37 18.52 -11.05
C VAL A 364 16.50 18.62 -10.05
N HIS A 365 16.68 19.78 -9.41
CA HIS A 365 17.72 19.99 -8.41
C HIS A 365 17.45 19.26 -7.11
N ARG A 366 18.49 18.65 -6.52
CA ARG A 366 18.36 17.91 -5.25
C ARG A 366 17.92 18.78 -4.08
N ASP A 367 18.24 20.07 -4.10
CA ASP A 367 17.89 21.02 -3.03
C ASP A 367 16.41 21.42 -3.07
N GLU A 368 15.78 21.33 -4.24
CA GLU A 368 14.37 21.67 -4.47
C GLU A 368 13.41 20.51 -4.20
N ARG A 369 13.93 19.31 -3.90
CA ARG A 369 13.12 18.08 -3.72
C ARG A 369 11.94 18.22 -2.76
N ASN A 370 12.13 18.93 -1.65
CA ASN A 370 11.06 19.04 -0.65
C ASN A 370 9.91 19.92 -1.17
N ALA A 371 10.24 21.06 -1.80
CA ALA A 371 9.24 21.95 -2.38
C ALA A 371 8.50 21.27 -3.55
N LEU A 372 9.23 20.57 -4.41
CA LEU A 372 8.64 19.79 -5.50
C LEU A 372 7.74 18.66 -5.00
N ARG A 373 8.16 17.96 -3.94
CA ARG A 373 7.34 16.91 -3.33
C ARG A 373 6.05 17.46 -2.74
N GLU A 374 6.10 18.60 -2.07
CA GLU A 374 4.92 19.28 -1.52
C GLU A 374 3.97 19.73 -2.64
N GLU A 375 4.52 20.26 -3.74
CA GLU A 375 3.72 20.69 -4.88
C GLU A 375 3.06 19.51 -5.59
N LEU A 376 3.83 18.47 -5.92
CA LEU A 376 3.29 17.25 -6.56
C LEU A 376 2.37 16.44 -5.62
N ALA A 377 2.51 16.61 -4.32
CA ALA A 377 1.61 16.00 -3.33
C ALA A 377 0.21 16.63 -3.30
N LYS A 378 -0.03 17.75 -3.98
CA LYS A 378 -1.39 18.33 -4.10
C LYS A 378 -2.35 17.47 -4.94
N GLY A 379 -1.84 16.42 -5.57
CA GLY A 379 -2.63 15.45 -6.31
C GLY A 379 -3.02 15.86 -7.74
N THR A 380 -2.90 17.14 -8.10
CA THR A 380 -3.25 17.65 -9.43
C THR A 380 -2.35 17.12 -10.56
N TYR A 381 -1.18 16.61 -10.21
CA TYR A 381 -0.19 16.05 -11.13
C TYR A 381 -0.15 14.51 -11.10
N CYS A 382 -1.09 13.87 -10.42
CA CYS A 382 -1.25 12.43 -10.44
C CYS A 382 -2.09 11.98 -11.63
N VAL A 383 -1.73 10.84 -12.17
CA VAL A 383 -2.47 10.18 -13.25
C VAL A 383 -3.34 9.08 -12.67
N ALA A 384 -4.61 9.07 -13.04
CA ALA A 384 -5.51 7.98 -12.71
C ALA A 384 -5.51 6.93 -13.83
N TYR A 385 -5.36 5.66 -13.47
CA TYR A 385 -5.40 4.56 -14.43
C TYR A 385 -6.74 3.83 -14.38
N PRO A 386 -7.26 3.35 -15.52
CA PRO A 386 -8.60 2.74 -15.61
C PRO A 386 -8.69 1.34 -15.00
N PHE A 387 -7.60 0.77 -14.54
CA PHE A 387 -7.62 -0.57 -13.98
C PHE A 387 -8.23 -0.53 -12.60
N ARG A 388 -9.44 -1.02 -12.48
CA ARG A 388 -10.12 -1.26 -11.23
C ARG A 388 -9.71 -2.64 -10.73
N SER A 389 -9.21 -2.67 -9.50
CA SER A 389 -9.01 -3.90 -8.77
C SER A 389 -10.09 -4.03 -7.71
N GLU A 390 -10.61 -5.22 -7.51
CA GLU A 390 -11.52 -5.53 -6.38
C GLU A 390 -10.87 -5.21 -5.03
N PHE A 391 -9.54 -5.17 -4.99
CA PHE A 391 -8.76 -4.84 -3.80
C PHE A 391 -8.65 -3.32 -3.51
N HIS A 392 -9.08 -2.46 -4.43
CA HIS A 392 -9.11 -1.02 -4.21
C HIS A 392 -10.36 -0.57 -3.44
N GLU A 393 -11.49 -1.22 -3.68
CA GLU A 393 -12.78 -0.80 -3.11
C GLU A 393 -12.85 -0.98 -1.60
N GLU A 394 -12.06 -1.91 -1.05
CA GLU A 394 -12.01 -2.18 0.39
C GLU A 394 -10.91 -1.39 1.13
N ASP A 395 -10.08 -0.67 0.41
CA ASP A 395 -8.99 0.10 0.99
C ASP A 395 -9.50 1.45 1.49
N ILE A 396 -9.97 1.50 2.75
CA ILE A 396 -10.43 2.72 3.40
C ILE A 396 -9.30 3.32 4.24
N VAL A 397 -9.08 4.62 4.07
CA VAL A 397 -8.10 5.40 4.85
C VAL A 397 -8.79 6.62 5.42
N SER A 398 -8.61 6.84 6.72
CA SER A 398 -9.08 8.05 7.39
C SER A 398 -8.06 9.18 7.24
N ILE A 399 -8.47 10.27 6.64
CA ILE A 399 -7.62 11.44 6.37
C ILE A 399 -8.17 12.66 7.13
N PRO A 400 -7.28 13.47 7.77
CA PRO A 400 -7.70 14.71 8.41
C PRO A 400 -8.33 15.68 7.40
N THR A 401 -9.49 16.21 7.71
CA THR A 401 -10.21 17.16 6.84
C THR A 401 -9.46 18.48 6.66
N SER A 402 -8.50 18.78 7.54
CA SER A 402 -7.59 19.92 7.39
C SER A 402 -6.69 19.84 6.15
N TRP A 403 -6.56 18.68 5.53
CA TRP A 403 -5.81 18.48 4.27
C TRP A 403 -6.69 18.72 3.04
N THR A 404 -7.22 19.92 2.92
CA THR A 404 -8.18 20.30 1.88
C THR A 404 -7.73 19.87 0.48
N THR A 405 -6.51 20.21 0.09
CA THR A 405 -5.97 19.87 -1.24
C THR A 405 -5.77 18.37 -1.46
N GLY A 406 -5.52 17.61 -0.41
CA GLY A 406 -5.35 16.16 -0.46
C GLY A 406 -6.67 15.39 -0.53
N LEU A 407 -7.78 16.02 -0.21
CA LEU A 407 -9.12 15.42 -0.25
C LEU A 407 -9.87 15.71 -1.54
N ILE A 408 -9.58 16.83 -2.20
CA ILE A 408 -10.23 17.18 -3.47
C ILE A 408 -9.95 16.11 -4.52
N GLY A 409 -11.01 15.59 -5.14
CA GLY A 409 -10.94 14.53 -6.13
C GLY A 409 -10.85 13.11 -5.54
N ARG A 410 -10.83 12.95 -4.21
CA ARG A 410 -10.92 11.63 -3.55
C ARG A 410 -12.36 11.12 -3.52
N VAL A 411 -12.50 9.81 -3.43
CA VAL A 411 -13.79 9.13 -3.36
C VAL A 411 -14.12 8.82 -1.91
N LEU A 412 -15.27 9.28 -1.45
CA LEU A 412 -15.76 9.09 -0.09
C LEU A 412 -16.07 7.60 0.17
N ALA A 413 -15.60 7.06 1.28
CA ALA A 413 -15.79 5.65 1.62
C ALA A 413 -16.98 5.40 2.56
N SER A 414 -17.41 6.43 3.32
CA SER A 414 -18.54 6.38 4.24
C SER A 414 -19.45 7.59 4.06
N ASP A 415 -20.73 7.43 4.35
CA ASP A 415 -21.69 8.52 4.28
C ASP A 415 -21.33 9.62 5.28
N VAL A 416 -21.43 10.87 4.87
CA VAL A 416 -21.18 12.04 5.72
C VAL A 416 -22.34 13.02 5.61
N GLU A 417 -22.98 13.31 6.75
CA GLU A 417 -24.00 14.32 6.86
C GLU A 417 -23.35 15.67 7.18
N THR A 418 -23.55 16.66 6.31
CA THR A 418 -23.08 18.04 6.51
C THR A 418 -24.27 18.95 6.81
N GLU A 419 -24.02 20.21 7.20
CA GLU A 419 -25.11 21.18 7.46
C GLU A 419 -25.97 21.46 6.23
N ASP A 420 -25.38 21.38 5.03
CA ASP A 420 -25.99 21.78 3.77
C ASP A 420 -26.41 20.61 2.86
N ALA A 421 -25.80 19.42 3.04
CA ALA A 421 -26.04 18.27 2.16
C ALA A 421 -25.71 16.94 2.85
N TYR A 422 -26.31 15.87 2.37
CA TYR A 422 -25.95 14.49 2.68
C TYR A 422 -25.07 13.95 1.55
N LEU A 423 -23.86 13.51 1.88
CA LEU A 423 -22.89 12.98 0.94
C LEU A 423 -22.81 11.47 1.08
N ASP A 424 -23.24 10.75 0.05
CA ASP A 424 -23.21 9.29 0.04
C ASP A 424 -21.79 8.76 -0.17
N ALA A 425 -21.52 7.55 0.34
CA ALA A 425 -20.33 6.80 0.01
C ALA A 425 -20.20 6.61 -1.51
N GLY A 426 -19.01 6.77 -2.05
CA GLY A 426 -18.77 6.80 -3.50
C GLY A 426 -18.81 8.19 -4.14
N THR A 427 -19.18 9.22 -3.36
CA THR A 427 -19.14 10.61 -3.84
C THR A 427 -17.69 11.07 -4.03
N VAL A 428 -17.43 11.71 -5.17
CA VAL A 428 -16.13 12.35 -5.44
C VAL A 428 -16.14 13.73 -4.79
N LEU A 429 -15.20 13.97 -3.88
CA LEU A 429 -15.13 15.20 -3.09
C LEU A 429 -14.69 16.38 -3.94
N THR A 430 -15.54 17.40 -4.01
CA THR A 430 -15.21 18.71 -4.56
C THR A 430 -14.63 19.63 -3.49
N GLU A 431 -14.11 20.79 -3.87
CA GLU A 431 -13.62 21.78 -2.92
C GLU A 431 -14.74 22.25 -1.95
N GLN A 432 -15.97 22.37 -2.45
CA GLN A 432 -17.13 22.77 -1.65
C GLN A 432 -17.50 21.70 -0.63
N ASP A 433 -17.49 20.42 -1.04
CA ASP A 433 -17.77 19.30 -0.15
C ASP A 433 -16.73 19.20 0.96
N VAL A 434 -15.45 19.36 0.64
CA VAL A 434 -14.38 19.34 1.63
C VAL A 434 -14.53 20.46 2.65
N LEU A 435 -14.87 21.68 2.21
CA LEU A 435 -15.13 22.80 3.10
C LEU A 435 -16.37 22.60 3.97
N ALA A 436 -17.40 21.91 3.45
CA ALA A 436 -18.59 21.55 4.22
C ALA A 436 -18.28 20.46 5.26
N ILE A 437 -17.53 19.42 4.87
CA ILE A 437 -17.11 18.32 5.74
C ILE A 437 -16.22 18.80 6.89
N GLN A 438 -15.31 19.75 6.63
CA GLN A 438 -14.40 20.32 7.65
C GLN A 438 -15.13 20.95 8.83
N LYS A 439 -16.35 21.44 8.62
CA LYS A 439 -17.17 22.05 9.69
C LYS A 439 -17.77 21.03 10.63
N VAL A 440 -17.87 19.76 10.20
CA VAL A 440 -18.64 18.72 10.90
C VAL A 440 -17.75 17.63 11.48
N VAL A 441 -16.73 17.19 10.74
CA VAL A 441 -15.86 16.09 11.15
C VAL A 441 -14.39 16.44 11.04
N GLU A 442 -13.57 15.94 11.98
CA GLU A 442 -12.11 16.13 11.97
C GLU A 442 -11.39 15.21 10.99
N ASN A 443 -11.91 14.00 10.76
CA ASN A 443 -11.38 13.03 9.83
C ASN A 443 -12.50 12.51 8.94
N VAL A 444 -12.14 12.18 7.71
CA VAL A 444 -13.05 11.59 6.72
C VAL A 444 -12.44 10.33 6.13
N ASP A 445 -13.28 9.31 5.94
CA ASP A 445 -12.87 8.06 5.36
C ASP A 445 -13.01 8.11 3.83
N ILE A 446 -11.92 7.83 3.14
CA ILE A 446 -11.85 7.80 1.67
C ILE A 446 -11.33 6.44 1.19
N PHE A 447 -11.67 6.07 -0.03
CA PHE A 447 -11.05 4.91 -0.68
C PHE A 447 -9.59 5.22 -1.02
N ALA A 448 -8.67 4.42 -0.44
CA ALA A 448 -7.26 4.53 -0.75
C ALA A 448 -6.97 4.05 -2.17
N GLY A 449 -6.09 4.76 -2.88
CA GLY A 449 -5.70 4.40 -4.24
C GLY A 449 -6.71 4.78 -5.33
N LEU A 450 -7.94 5.20 -4.97
CA LEU A 450 -8.87 5.82 -5.89
C LEU A 450 -8.73 7.34 -5.85
N PHE A 451 -8.64 7.93 -7.03
CA PHE A 451 -8.57 9.37 -7.20
C PHE A 451 -9.43 9.78 -8.40
N ALA A 452 -10.25 10.77 -8.21
CA ALA A 452 -11.01 11.36 -9.31
C ALA A 452 -10.49 12.77 -9.58
N GLN A 453 -10.07 12.98 -10.81
CA GLN A 453 -9.59 14.28 -11.27
C GLN A 453 -10.69 14.97 -12.06
N PRO A 454 -11.14 16.16 -11.66
CA PRO A 454 -12.07 16.93 -12.46
C PRO A 454 -11.32 17.57 -13.65
N VAL A 455 -11.79 17.30 -14.84
CA VAL A 455 -11.27 17.90 -16.09
C VAL A 455 -12.40 18.63 -16.77
N LYS A 456 -12.33 19.96 -16.83
CA LYS A 456 -13.28 20.74 -17.59
C LYS A 456 -13.10 20.44 -19.07
N LEU A 457 -14.17 20.03 -19.76
CA LEU A 457 -14.12 19.71 -21.18
C LEU A 457 -13.98 20.99 -22.00
N THR A 458 -12.98 21.02 -22.87
CA THR A 458 -12.70 22.10 -23.82
C THR A 458 -12.57 21.52 -25.21
N ALA A 459 -12.62 22.38 -26.24
CA ALA A 459 -12.42 21.95 -27.62
C ALA A 459 -11.06 21.27 -27.84
N GLU A 460 -10.04 21.63 -27.06
CA GLU A 460 -8.69 21.11 -27.18
C GLU A 460 -8.47 19.78 -26.47
N ASN A 461 -9.10 19.58 -25.28
CA ASN A 461 -8.89 18.39 -24.47
C ASN A 461 -9.96 17.31 -24.64
N MET A 462 -11.09 17.63 -25.26
CA MET A 462 -12.26 16.74 -25.34
C MET A 462 -11.93 15.42 -26.02
N ASP A 463 -11.21 15.46 -27.13
CA ASP A 463 -10.82 14.24 -27.83
C ASP A 463 -9.82 13.40 -27.02
N SER A 464 -8.96 14.02 -26.22
CA SER A 464 -8.04 13.30 -25.35
C SER A 464 -8.71 12.76 -24.08
N VAL A 465 -9.76 13.41 -23.59
CA VAL A 465 -10.57 12.93 -22.45
C VAL A 465 -11.49 11.80 -22.87
N PHE A 466 -12.17 11.94 -24.00
CA PHE A 466 -13.03 10.90 -24.55
C PHE A 466 -12.24 9.81 -25.30
N ASN A 467 -11.03 10.12 -25.75
CA ASN A 467 -10.18 9.17 -26.46
C ASN A 467 -9.24 8.49 -25.48
N TYR A 468 -9.63 7.34 -25.01
CA TYR A 468 -8.94 6.48 -24.06
C TYR A 468 -7.45 6.23 -24.35
N GLY A 469 -7.04 6.47 -25.55
CA GLY A 469 -5.77 6.00 -26.04
C GLY A 469 -4.58 6.90 -25.87
N GLN A 470 -4.77 8.12 -25.56
CA GLN A 470 -3.63 9.01 -25.29
C GLN A 470 -3.35 9.14 -23.78
N ARG A 471 -4.37 8.91 -22.96
CA ARG A 471 -4.24 8.89 -21.50
C ARG A 471 -5.12 7.76 -20.96
N LEU A 472 -4.56 6.85 -20.19
CA LEU A 472 -5.23 5.68 -19.63
C LEU A 472 -6.16 6.06 -18.46
N TYR A 473 -7.19 6.85 -18.71
CA TYR A 473 -8.17 7.26 -17.69
C TYR A 473 -9.46 6.45 -17.76
N ALA A 474 -10.06 6.20 -16.61
CA ALA A 474 -11.45 5.77 -16.52
C ALA A 474 -12.36 6.98 -16.32
N LEU A 475 -13.43 7.11 -17.11
CA LEU A 475 -14.45 8.08 -16.84
C LEU A 475 -15.33 7.58 -15.69
N GLY A 476 -15.38 8.34 -14.59
CA GLY A 476 -16.25 8.03 -13.46
C GLY A 476 -17.63 8.61 -13.63
N ARG A 477 -17.72 9.93 -13.78
CA ARG A 477 -18.98 10.66 -13.98
C ARG A 477 -18.77 11.94 -14.78
N LEU A 478 -19.87 12.51 -15.26
CA LEU A 478 -19.93 13.82 -15.89
C LEU A 478 -20.79 14.75 -15.03
N THR A 479 -20.35 15.98 -14.83
CA THR A 479 -21.12 16.99 -14.10
C THR A 479 -21.31 18.26 -14.93
N ASN A 480 -22.43 18.94 -14.73
CA ASN A 480 -22.68 20.26 -15.32
C ASN A 480 -21.95 21.38 -14.54
N ALA A 481 -22.09 22.61 -14.99
CA ALA A 481 -21.51 23.78 -14.33
C ALA A 481 -22.01 24.00 -12.88
N GLN A 482 -23.13 23.42 -12.51
CA GLN A 482 -23.72 23.48 -11.16
C GLN A 482 -23.27 22.32 -10.27
N GLY A 483 -22.47 21.37 -10.80
CA GLY A 483 -22.00 20.19 -10.08
C GLY A 483 -23.00 19.03 -10.07
N GLU A 484 -24.11 19.12 -10.77
CA GLU A 484 -25.12 18.06 -10.87
C GLU A 484 -24.66 16.99 -11.86
N ASP A 485 -24.93 15.73 -11.56
CA ASP A 485 -24.58 14.61 -12.44
C ASP A 485 -25.42 14.62 -13.72
N ILE A 486 -24.75 14.43 -14.83
CA ILE A 486 -25.38 14.29 -16.15
C ILE A 486 -25.60 12.81 -16.42
N VAL A 487 -26.83 12.37 -16.35
CA VAL A 487 -27.26 11.03 -16.74
C VAL A 487 -27.85 11.10 -18.14
N ASP A 488 -27.01 10.98 -19.15
CA ASP A 488 -27.39 10.99 -20.56
C ASP A 488 -26.77 9.79 -21.26
N ALA A 489 -27.59 8.87 -21.72
CA ALA A 489 -27.15 7.61 -22.30
C ALA A 489 -26.23 7.79 -23.52
N ASP A 490 -26.47 8.79 -24.36
CA ASP A 490 -25.65 9.05 -25.55
C ASP A 490 -24.30 9.65 -25.14
N MET A 491 -24.27 10.53 -24.13
CA MET A 491 -23.07 11.14 -23.61
C MET A 491 -22.22 10.12 -22.87
N GLU A 492 -22.83 9.28 -22.05
CA GLU A 492 -22.16 8.19 -21.38
C GLU A 492 -21.61 7.17 -22.39
N LEU A 493 -22.35 6.85 -23.44
CA LEU A 493 -21.94 5.94 -24.49
C LEU A 493 -20.71 6.50 -25.24
N VAL A 494 -20.71 7.76 -25.63
CA VAL A 494 -19.57 8.40 -26.31
C VAL A 494 -18.38 8.53 -25.39
N ALA A 495 -18.59 8.92 -24.13
CA ALA A 495 -17.52 9.08 -23.16
C ALA A 495 -16.92 7.74 -22.71
N ASN A 496 -17.73 6.67 -22.62
CA ASN A 496 -17.33 5.35 -22.17
C ASN A 496 -17.12 4.34 -23.29
N ARG A 497 -17.27 4.72 -24.56
CA ARG A 497 -17.22 3.77 -25.69
C ARG A 497 -16.01 2.86 -25.67
N TYR A 498 -14.90 3.34 -25.14
CA TYR A 498 -13.65 2.63 -25.02
C TYR A 498 -13.55 1.76 -23.76
N MET A 499 -14.44 1.96 -22.81
CA MET A 499 -14.45 1.21 -21.55
C MET A 499 -15.53 0.11 -21.51
N VAL A 500 -16.57 0.23 -22.33
CA VAL A 500 -17.75 -0.64 -22.29
C VAL A 500 -17.78 -1.63 -23.47
N GLY A 501 -16.72 -1.71 -24.28
CA GLY A 501 -16.65 -2.63 -25.40
C GLY A 501 -17.60 -2.30 -26.55
N VAL A 502 -17.99 -1.05 -26.69
CA VAL A 502 -18.84 -0.60 -27.79
C VAL A 502 -17.98 -0.45 -29.05
N SER A 503 -18.38 -1.12 -30.13
CA SER A 503 -17.68 -0.98 -31.43
C SER A 503 -17.63 0.49 -31.84
N PRO A 504 -16.50 0.98 -32.37
CA PRO A 504 -16.41 2.33 -32.90
C PRO A 504 -17.49 2.67 -33.94
N ASP A 505 -17.95 1.68 -34.69
CA ASP A 505 -18.98 1.81 -35.71
C ASP A 505 -20.42 1.75 -35.13
N ALA A 506 -20.57 1.47 -33.84
CA ALA A 506 -21.88 1.40 -33.18
C ALA A 506 -22.41 2.79 -32.77
N ILE A 507 -21.57 3.82 -32.82
CA ILE A 507 -21.94 5.20 -32.51
C ILE A 507 -21.98 5.99 -33.82
N ASP A 508 -23.16 6.55 -34.12
CA ASP A 508 -23.31 7.42 -35.28
C ASP A 508 -22.42 8.67 -35.13
N SER A 509 -21.70 9.02 -36.17
CA SER A 509 -20.85 10.23 -36.21
C SER A 509 -21.58 11.52 -35.89
N ASP A 510 -22.89 11.56 -36.23
CA ASP A 510 -23.75 12.72 -35.95
C ASP A 510 -24.06 12.80 -34.44
N VAL A 511 -24.29 11.67 -33.78
CA VAL A 511 -24.51 11.60 -32.32
C VAL A 511 -23.23 12.01 -31.58
N GLU A 512 -22.05 11.51 -31.97
CA GLU A 512 -20.79 11.91 -31.39
C GLU A 512 -20.56 13.42 -31.51
N THR A 513 -20.85 14.00 -32.70
CA THR A 513 -20.71 15.43 -32.93
C THR A 513 -21.66 16.25 -32.06
N GLN A 514 -22.89 15.81 -31.91
CA GLN A 514 -23.91 16.48 -31.07
C GLN A 514 -23.50 16.42 -29.59
N VAL A 515 -23.03 15.28 -29.10
CA VAL A 515 -22.56 15.10 -27.72
C VAL A 515 -21.36 16.02 -27.45
N LYS A 516 -20.39 16.10 -28.35
CA LYS A 516 -19.22 16.99 -28.21
C LYS A 516 -19.65 18.47 -28.19
N GLN A 517 -20.58 18.88 -29.06
CA GLN A 517 -21.10 20.25 -29.06
C GLN A 517 -21.86 20.59 -27.78
N ARG A 518 -22.65 19.66 -27.28
CA ARG A 518 -23.37 19.81 -26.02
C ARG A 518 -22.41 19.92 -24.84
N ALA A 519 -21.41 19.07 -24.79
CA ALA A 519 -20.39 19.09 -23.73
C ALA A 519 -19.70 20.46 -23.62
N LEU A 520 -19.43 21.12 -24.74
CA LEU A 520 -18.85 22.47 -24.77
C LEU A 520 -19.86 23.55 -24.37
N SER A 521 -21.12 23.41 -24.77
CA SER A 521 -22.15 24.45 -24.51
C SER A 521 -22.64 24.47 -23.07
N GLU A 522 -22.62 23.34 -22.38
CA GLU A 522 -23.09 23.16 -21.00
C GLU A 522 -21.96 23.21 -19.96
N ASP A 523 -20.73 23.55 -20.36
CA ASP A 523 -19.55 23.63 -19.47
C ASP A 523 -19.33 22.35 -18.63
N ILE A 524 -19.36 21.20 -19.31
CA ILE A 524 -19.31 19.90 -18.66
C ILE A 524 -17.91 19.62 -18.11
N THR A 525 -17.86 19.06 -16.90
CA THR A 525 -16.66 18.53 -16.26
C THR A 525 -16.71 17.01 -16.24
N ALA A 526 -15.65 16.38 -16.76
CA ALA A 526 -15.44 14.94 -16.69
C ALA A 526 -14.62 14.60 -15.43
N TRP A 527 -15.08 13.63 -14.65
CA TRP A 527 -14.37 13.11 -13.49
C TRP A 527 -13.70 11.79 -13.85
N LEU A 528 -12.38 11.81 -13.88
CA LEU A 528 -11.56 10.66 -14.26
C LEU A 528 -11.17 9.87 -13.01
N ILE A 529 -11.54 8.60 -12.93
CA ILE A 529 -11.35 7.74 -11.77
C ILE A 529 -10.36 6.62 -12.09
N GLY A 530 -9.49 6.30 -11.13
CA GLY A 530 -8.57 5.18 -11.26
C GLY A 530 -7.59 5.10 -10.10
N ALA A 531 -6.68 4.15 -10.16
CA ALA A 531 -5.55 4.07 -9.24
C ALA A 531 -4.67 5.32 -9.41
N CYS A 532 -4.42 6.04 -8.32
CA CYS A 532 -3.61 7.24 -8.36
C CYS A 532 -2.13 6.89 -8.34
N VAL A 533 -1.39 7.33 -9.35
CA VAL A 533 0.07 7.25 -9.38
C VAL A 533 0.66 8.56 -9.91
N GLN A 534 1.85 8.92 -9.45
CA GLN A 534 2.63 10.00 -10.03
C GLN A 534 3.35 9.46 -11.26
N GLU A 535 3.15 10.07 -12.41
CA GLU A 535 3.79 9.69 -13.66
C GLU A 535 4.65 10.82 -14.18
N LEU A 536 5.93 10.54 -14.41
CA LEU A 536 6.91 11.51 -14.88
C LEU A 536 7.85 10.85 -15.89
N TYR A 537 8.42 11.65 -16.78
CA TYR A 537 9.35 11.20 -17.80
C TYR A 537 10.67 11.97 -17.67
N ILE A 538 11.77 11.24 -17.62
CA ILE A 538 13.11 11.80 -17.51
C ILE A 538 14.02 11.28 -18.64
N ILE A 539 15.12 11.96 -18.85
CA ILE A 539 16.21 11.53 -19.73
C ILE A 539 17.28 10.90 -18.84
N ASP A 540 17.65 9.66 -19.13
CA ASP A 540 18.72 8.96 -18.42
C ASP A 540 20.11 9.43 -18.86
N ASP A 541 21.17 8.86 -18.27
CA ASP A 541 22.56 9.18 -18.59
C ASP A 541 22.96 8.78 -20.04
N ASN A 542 22.20 7.88 -20.67
CA ASN A 542 22.41 7.45 -22.06
C ASN A 542 21.69 8.36 -23.07
N GLY A 543 20.81 9.22 -22.61
CA GLY A 543 19.96 10.08 -23.42
C GLY A 543 18.62 9.44 -23.80
N ASP A 544 18.29 8.30 -23.22
CA ASP A 544 17.03 7.60 -23.44
C ASP A 544 15.93 8.13 -22.50
N GLU A 545 14.71 8.08 -22.99
CA GLU A 545 13.54 8.50 -22.21
C GLU A 545 13.10 7.36 -21.28
N VAL A 546 13.09 7.64 -19.98
CA VAL A 546 12.68 6.70 -18.94
C VAL A 546 11.43 7.20 -18.23
N ARG A 547 10.42 6.34 -18.16
CA ARG A 547 9.19 6.59 -17.40
C ARG A 547 9.38 6.27 -15.94
N VAL A 548 8.97 7.18 -15.07
CA VAL A 548 9.03 7.05 -13.63
C VAL A 548 7.61 7.09 -13.06
N ALA A 549 7.11 5.98 -12.53
CA ALA A 549 5.85 5.93 -11.83
C ALA A 549 6.08 5.89 -10.31
N GLY A 550 5.57 6.88 -9.59
CA GLY A 550 5.58 6.95 -8.13
C GLY A 550 4.28 6.43 -7.54
N ASN A 551 4.28 6.13 -6.23
CA ASN A 551 3.08 5.74 -5.53
C ASN A 551 2.19 6.93 -5.16
N ASP A 552 0.98 6.65 -4.68
CA ASP A 552 0.07 7.67 -4.16
C ASP A 552 0.71 8.42 -2.97
N PRO A 553 0.92 9.74 -3.07
CA PRO A 553 1.56 10.53 -2.02
C PRO A 553 0.74 10.60 -0.72
N PHE A 554 -0.57 10.35 -0.79
CA PHE A 554 -1.49 10.40 0.34
C PHE A 554 -1.75 9.05 0.99
N ALA A 555 -1.29 7.95 0.38
CA ALA A 555 -1.44 6.62 0.96
C ALA A 555 -0.83 6.57 2.36
N ASN A 556 -1.68 6.47 3.38
CA ASN A 556 -1.28 6.43 4.79
C ASN A 556 -1.60 5.09 5.47
N LYS A 557 -2.17 4.16 4.74
CA LYS A 557 -2.52 2.83 5.23
C LYS A 557 -1.28 2.01 5.60
N HIS A 558 -1.37 1.24 6.67
CA HIS A 558 -0.28 0.37 7.09
C HIS A 558 -0.14 -0.88 6.22
N THR A 559 -1.15 -1.25 5.45
CA THR A 559 -1.07 -2.31 4.44
C THR A 559 -0.49 -1.77 3.13
N ILE A 560 -0.03 -2.65 2.27
CA ILE A 560 0.35 -2.28 0.91
C ILE A 560 -0.90 -1.92 0.10
N THR A 561 -0.76 -0.99 -0.85
CA THR A 561 -1.79 -0.67 -1.84
C THR A 561 -1.39 -1.17 -3.22
N VAL A 562 -2.35 -1.27 -4.14
CA VAL A 562 -2.05 -1.64 -5.54
C VAL A 562 -1.16 -0.59 -6.21
N SER A 563 -1.36 0.68 -5.87
CA SER A 563 -0.48 1.78 -6.31
C SER A 563 0.96 1.60 -5.83
N ASP A 564 1.18 1.15 -4.59
CA ASP A 564 2.52 0.80 -4.10
C ASP A 564 3.15 -0.33 -4.90
N MET A 565 2.38 -1.36 -5.28
CA MET A 565 2.89 -2.47 -6.08
C MET A 565 3.33 -2.00 -7.47
N TYR A 566 2.56 -1.14 -8.12
CA TYR A 566 2.91 -0.54 -9.41
C TYR A 566 4.19 0.30 -9.30
N ALA A 567 4.26 1.19 -8.32
CA ALA A 567 5.42 2.04 -8.12
C ALA A 567 6.67 1.23 -7.74
N PHE A 568 6.51 0.18 -6.94
CA PHE A 568 7.59 -0.72 -6.57
C PHE A 568 8.16 -1.46 -7.78
N PHE A 569 7.29 -1.97 -8.64
CA PHE A 569 7.71 -2.62 -9.87
C PHE A 569 8.35 -1.62 -10.86
N SER A 570 7.75 -0.46 -11.06
CA SER A 570 8.33 0.61 -11.88
C SER A 570 9.73 1.00 -11.38
N TYR A 571 9.92 1.10 -10.07
CA TYR A 571 11.25 1.38 -9.53
C TYR A 571 12.26 0.27 -9.84
N SER A 572 11.83 -1.01 -9.79
CA SER A 572 12.73 -2.12 -10.13
C SER A 572 13.21 -2.08 -11.57
N LEU A 573 12.35 -1.65 -12.49
CA LEU A 573 12.71 -1.44 -13.90
C LEU A 573 13.63 -0.21 -14.07
N ASN A 574 13.32 0.88 -13.39
CA ASN A 574 14.13 2.10 -13.45
C ASN A 574 15.57 1.86 -12.94
N VAL A 575 15.76 1.03 -11.92
CA VAL A 575 17.11 0.66 -11.44
C VAL A 575 17.91 -0.06 -12.55
N MET A 576 17.24 -0.79 -13.43
CA MET A 576 17.91 -1.43 -14.59
C MET A 576 18.44 -0.41 -15.58
N GLU A 577 17.80 0.76 -15.71
CA GLU A 577 18.22 1.90 -16.53
C GLU A 577 19.14 2.89 -15.77
N GLY A 578 19.58 2.54 -14.58
CA GLY A 578 20.41 3.44 -13.77
C GLY A 578 19.65 4.57 -13.06
N VAL A 579 18.31 4.57 -13.15
CA VAL A 579 17.43 5.55 -12.50
C VAL A 579 17.01 5.04 -11.13
N GLY A 580 17.54 5.61 -10.07
CA GLY A 580 17.33 5.17 -8.70
C GLY A 580 18.61 4.70 -8.03
N THR A 581 18.47 4.08 -6.88
CA THR A 581 19.61 3.61 -6.07
C THR A 581 19.36 2.21 -5.54
N THR A 582 20.38 1.38 -5.57
CA THR A 582 20.42 0.11 -4.84
C THR A 582 20.63 0.35 -3.35
N ASP A 583 20.21 -0.60 -2.54
CA ASP A 583 20.26 -0.51 -1.08
C ASP A 583 21.34 -1.44 -0.52
N ASP A 584 22.13 -0.94 0.42
CA ASP A 584 23.01 -1.76 1.22
C ASP A 584 22.22 -2.37 2.41
N ILE A 585 22.13 -3.70 2.42
CA ILE A 585 21.42 -4.46 3.45
C ILE A 585 22.09 -4.29 4.82
N ASP A 586 23.40 -4.07 4.86
CA ASP A 586 24.16 -3.98 6.09
C ASP A 586 24.19 -2.58 6.70
N MET A 587 23.70 -1.60 5.97
CA MET A 587 23.55 -0.23 6.47
C MET A 587 22.60 -0.20 7.68
N LEU A 588 23.00 0.41 8.79
CA LEU A 588 22.20 0.50 10.02
C LEU A 588 20.83 1.17 9.81
N GLY A 589 20.73 2.09 8.86
CA GLY A 589 19.46 2.70 8.48
C GLY A 589 18.41 1.71 7.91
N ASN A 590 18.87 0.56 7.39
CA ASN A 590 18.06 -0.51 6.83
C ASN A 590 17.80 -1.66 7.81
N ARG A 591 18.24 -1.50 9.04
CA ARG A 591 18.03 -2.45 10.14
C ARG A 591 17.27 -1.79 11.27
N SER A 592 16.41 -2.53 11.93
CA SER A 592 15.68 -2.11 13.13
C SER A 592 15.94 -3.07 14.28
N ILE A 593 15.86 -2.55 15.49
CA ILE A 593 15.94 -3.38 16.69
C ILE A 593 14.53 -3.80 17.05
N ARG A 594 14.30 -5.11 17.11
CA ARG A 594 13.07 -5.69 17.63
C ARG A 594 13.29 -6.05 19.08
N SER A 595 12.64 -5.32 19.97
CA SER A 595 12.79 -5.46 21.42
C SER A 595 11.83 -6.51 22.00
N VAL A 596 11.98 -6.78 23.29
CA VAL A 596 11.24 -7.85 23.99
C VAL A 596 9.72 -7.67 23.91
N GLY A 597 9.22 -6.43 24.07
CA GLY A 597 7.78 -6.16 24.03
C GLY A 597 7.14 -6.53 22.70
N GLU A 598 7.79 -6.19 21.57
CA GLU A 598 7.31 -6.56 20.23
C GLU A 598 7.33 -8.09 20.01
N TRP A 599 8.33 -8.79 20.55
CA TRP A 599 8.36 -10.25 20.45
C TRP A 599 7.23 -10.91 21.20
N ILE A 600 6.98 -10.45 22.44
CA ILE A 600 5.90 -10.98 23.27
C ILE A 600 4.54 -10.62 22.65
N GLN A 601 4.38 -9.39 22.15
CA GLN A 601 3.16 -8.96 21.46
C GLN A 601 2.83 -9.88 20.27
N ASN A 602 3.83 -10.22 19.46
CA ASN A 602 3.63 -11.13 18.34
C ASN A 602 3.19 -12.53 18.77
N GLN A 603 3.77 -13.07 19.85
CA GLN A 603 3.37 -14.38 20.38
C GLN A 603 1.96 -14.34 20.98
N PHE A 604 1.62 -13.26 21.69
CA PHE A 604 0.31 -13.03 22.25
C PHE A 604 -0.77 -12.94 21.15
N ARG A 605 -0.49 -12.20 20.08
CA ARG A 605 -1.34 -12.11 18.89
C ARG A 605 -1.59 -13.48 18.25
N ILE A 606 -0.57 -14.30 18.10
CA ILE A 606 -0.69 -15.67 17.56
C ILE A 606 -1.61 -16.50 18.47
N GLY A 607 -1.47 -16.36 19.79
CA GLY A 607 -2.33 -17.04 20.75
C GLY A 607 -3.79 -16.62 20.62
N LEU A 608 -4.08 -15.33 20.61
CA LEU A 608 -5.42 -14.78 20.46
C LEU A 608 -6.05 -15.10 19.10
N SER A 609 -5.27 -15.07 17.99
CA SER A 609 -5.78 -15.47 16.67
C SER A 609 -6.16 -16.95 16.59
N ARG A 610 -5.48 -17.81 17.35
CA ARG A 610 -5.88 -19.22 17.49
C ARG A 610 -7.18 -19.35 18.27
N MET A 611 -7.33 -18.58 19.35
CA MET A 611 -8.55 -18.53 20.14
C MET A 611 -9.73 -18.02 19.28
N GLU A 612 -9.55 -16.92 18.54
CA GLU A 612 -10.56 -16.39 17.61
C GLU A 612 -11.07 -17.49 16.66
N ARG A 613 -10.16 -18.28 16.08
CA ARG A 613 -10.52 -19.37 15.16
C ARG A 613 -11.34 -20.49 15.81
N VAL A 614 -11.15 -20.69 17.10
CA VAL A 614 -11.92 -21.70 17.86
C VAL A 614 -13.29 -21.15 18.26
N VAL A 615 -13.37 -19.85 18.54
CA VAL A 615 -14.60 -19.16 18.93
C VAL A 615 -15.55 -19.00 17.73
N LYS A 616 -15.03 -18.66 16.54
CA LYS A 616 -15.79 -18.65 15.28
C LYS A 616 -16.24 -20.04 14.86
#